data_9a1ba9079bcc1b6b5c640247b1a43ea9
#
_entry.id   9a1ba9079bcc1b6b5c640247b1a43ea9
#
_cell.length_a   1.000
_cell.length_b   1.000
_cell.length_c   1.000
_cell.angle_alpha   90.00
_cell.angle_beta   90.00
_cell.angle_gamma   90.00
#
_symmetry.space_group_name_H-M   'P 1'
#
loop_
_entity.id
_entity.type
_entity.pdbx_description
1 polymer ?
#
loop_
_entity_poly.entity_id
_entity_poly.type
_entity_poly.pdbx_seq_one_letter_code
_entity_poly.pdbx_strand_id
1 'polypeptide(L)'
;MGLIPSPTILSQDEMGRVAPPIFTSVGRGALNAPGDVFVIQSLLNDRLPKPHAPVAVTGIADVGTTLAIENYQAAIMKMNPPTGRVDPGSATYYALAARPLVDAQALAIVGHYGELPPPVIEAAEASQKRWSVPAPVSLAQWVVESAWGASMPSGSNNPFGIKAVENQPAVESETHEVVNGETITITAKFRVFLSIAEAFDEHGRLLASSSHYTTAMQQKDNPEAFADALTGVYATDPDYGMKLKWVMQNYNLETYGR
;
A
#
# COMPACT_ATOMS: atom_id res chain seq x y z
N MET A 1 11.04 40.06 6.91
CA MET A 1 11.03 39.25 5.71
C MET A 1 11.86 38.01 6.03
N GLY A 2 11.22 36.99 6.63
CA GLY A 2 11.88 35.76 7.08
C GLY A 2 11.97 34.80 5.90
N LEU A 3 13.19 34.37 5.58
CA LEU A 3 13.48 33.35 4.59
C LEU A 3 12.80 32.03 5.03
N ILE A 4 11.95 31.48 4.18
CA ILE A 4 11.47 30.12 4.30
C ILE A 4 12.70 29.22 4.10
N PRO A 5 13.08 28.34 5.04
CA PRO A 5 14.20 27.45 4.82
C PRO A 5 13.88 26.55 3.62
N SER A 6 14.82 26.47 2.69
CA SER A 6 14.77 25.52 1.57
C SER A 6 14.59 24.09 2.13
N PRO A 7 13.80 23.24 1.48
CA PRO A 7 13.68 21.85 1.92
C PRO A 7 15.06 21.21 1.88
N THR A 8 15.53 20.79 3.04
CA THR A 8 16.75 20.01 3.18
C THR A 8 16.55 18.70 2.42
N ILE A 9 17.39 18.45 1.42
CA ILE A 9 17.44 17.14 0.75
C ILE A 9 17.91 16.15 1.81
N LEU A 10 17.03 15.22 2.18
CA LEU A 10 17.32 14.18 3.16
C LEU A 10 18.47 13.30 2.64
N SER A 11 19.39 12.91 3.52
CA SER A 11 20.43 11.93 3.21
C SER A 11 19.82 10.53 2.97
N GLN A 12 20.58 9.64 2.33
CA GLN A 12 20.11 8.25 2.10
C GLN A 12 19.74 7.52 3.40
N ASP A 13 20.40 7.84 4.51
CA ASP A 13 20.06 7.28 5.83
C ASP A 13 18.75 7.85 6.40
N GLU A 14 18.35 9.03 5.97
CA GLU A 14 17.08 9.65 6.36
C GLU A 14 15.93 9.18 5.45
N MET A 15 16.21 8.80 4.19
CA MET A 15 15.21 8.25 3.26
C MET A 15 14.67 6.88 3.70
N GLY A 16 15.43 6.05 4.41
CA GLY A 16 14.98 4.80 5.02
C GLY A 16 13.94 4.98 6.15
N ARG A 17 13.58 6.22 6.48
CA ARG A 17 12.64 6.59 7.56
C ARG A 17 11.41 7.33 7.06
N VAL A 18 11.17 7.35 5.76
CA VAL A 18 9.99 8.01 5.16
C VAL A 18 8.82 7.05 5.12
N ALA A 19 7.61 7.55 5.41
CA ALA A 19 6.39 6.78 5.29
C ALA A 19 6.18 6.27 3.85
N PRO A 20 5.39 5.18 3.68
CA PRO A 20 5.08 4.66 2.35
C PRO A 20 4.59 5.75 1.41
N PRO A 21 5.02 5.77 0.15
CA PRO A 21 4.55 6.77 -0.81
C PRO A 21 3.07 6.59 -1.06
N ILE A 22 2.44 7.70 -1.42
CA ILE A 22 1.15 7.67 -2.10
C ILE A 22 1.38 7.90 -3.59
N PHE A 23 0.58 7.25 -4.41
CA PHE A 23 0.68 7.31 -5.87
C PHE A 23 -0.44 8.12 -6.50
N THR A 24 -1.56 8.24 -5.78
CA THR A 24 -2.68 9.08 -6.17
C THR A 24 -2.96 10.12 -5.09
N SER A 25 -3.68 11.15 -5.45
CA SER A 25 -4.11 12.19 -4.51
C SER A 25 -5.19 11.66 -3.57
N VAL A 26 -5.17 12.15 -2.32
CA VAL A 26 -6.12 11.78 -1.26
C VAL A 26 -6.83 13.01 -0.72
N GLY A 27 -8.14 12.90 -0.47
CA GLY A 27 -8.98 13.94 0.12
C GLY A 27 -9.89 14.63 -0.89
N ARG A 28 -10.06 15.94 -0.75
CA ARG A 28 -11.01 16.74 -1.51
C ARG A 28 -10.73 16.74 -3.01
N GLY A 29 -11.68 16.26 -3.82
CA GLY A 29 -11.54 16.24 -5.28
C GLY A 29 -10.37 15.41 -5.79
N ALA A 30 -9.95 14.41 -5.02
CA ALA A 30 -8.81 13.53 -5.28
C ALA A 30 -9.28 12.20 -5.88
N LEU A 31 -8.34 11.41 -6.38
CA LEU A 31 -8.62 10.06 -6.91
C LEU A 31 -8.93 9.06 -5.79
N ASN A 32 -8.37 9.27 -4.59
CA ASN A 32 -8.68 8.51 -3.39
C ASN A 32 -8.49 6.98 -3.55
N ALA A 33 -7.39 6.55 -4.18
CA ALA A 33 -7.09 5.13 -4.24
C ALA A 33 -7.02 4.54 -2.81
N PRO A 34 -7.67 3.39 -2.53
CA PRO A 34 -7.82 2.88 -1.16
C PRO A 34 -6.50 2.71 -0.40
N GLY A 35 -5.45 2.22 -1.04
CA GLY A 35 -4.12 2.09 -0.42
C GLY A 35 -3.52 3.42 0.00
N ASP A 36 -3.64 4.45 -0.86
CA ASP A 36 -3.13 5.79 -0.57
C ASP A 36 -3.95 6.48 0.54
N VAL A 37 -5.26 6.29 0.52
CA VAL A 37 -6.16 6.79 1.59
C VAL A 37 -5.79 6.15 2.93
N PHE A 38 -5.57 4.84 2.96
CA PHE A 38 -5.14 4.12 4.15
C PHE A 38 -3.84 4.71 4.73
N VAL A 39 -2.83 4.95 3.87
CA VAL A 39 -1.56 5.57 4.29
C VAL A 39 -1.80 6.93 4.93
N ILE A 40 -2.57 7.80 4.27
CA ILE A 40 -2.83 9.15 4.78
C ILE A 40 -3.64 9.12 6.07
N GLN A 41 -4.66 8.26 6.20
CA GLN A 41 -5.44 8.10 7.45
C GLN A 41 -4.54 7.67 8.62
N SER A 42 -3.63 6.72 8.38
CA SER A 42 -2.68 6.27 9.39
C SER A 42 -1.73 7.39 9.81
N LEU A 43 -1.15 8.11 8.85
CA LEU A 43 -0.25 9.24 9.11
C LEU A 43 -0.95 10.37 9.87
N LEU A 44 -2.21 10.67 9.55
CA LEU A 44 -2.99 11.69 10.27
C LEU A 44 -3.17 11.32 11.75
N ASN A 45 -3.46 10.05 12.05
CA ASN A 45 -3.59 9.57 13.43
C ASN A 45 -2.30 9.72 14.22
N ASP A 46 -1.15 9.57 13.56
CA ASP A 46 0.16 9.72 14.19
C ASP A 46 0.58 11.19 14.38
N ARG A 47 0.11 12.08 13.50
CA ARG A 47 0.62 13.44 13.38
C ARG A 47 -0.28 14.52 13.94
N LEU A 48 -1.58 14.28 14.03
CA LEU A 48 -2.49 15.26 14.60
C LEU A 48 -2.25 15.41 16.11
N PRO A 49 -2.23 16.65 16.63
CA PRO A 49 -2.07 16.90 18.05
C PRO A 49 -3.19 16.26 18.85
N LYS A 50 -2.84 15.53 19.90
CA LYS A 50 -3.85 14.95 20.83
C LYS A 50 -4.32 16.00 21.85
N PRO A 51 -5.60 15.98 22.31
CA PRO A 51 -6.62 15.00 21.91
C PRO A 51 -7.27 15.37 20.57
N HIS A 52 -7.36 14.41 19.66
CA HIS A 52 -8.18 14.50 18.45
C HIS A 52 -9.03 13.22 18.33
N ALA A 53 -10.16 13.31 17.66
CA ALA A 53 -10.94 12.13 17.30
C ALA A 53 -10.11 11.29 16.29
N PRO A 54 -9.92 9.99 16.54
CA PRO A 54 -9.21 9.14 15.60
C PRO A 54 -9.88 9.13 14.23
N VAL A 55 -9.08 9.25 13.16
CA VAL A 55 -9.54 9.00 11.79
C VAL A 55 -9.69 7.50 11.62
N ALA A 56 -10.86 7.04 11.17
CA ALA A 56 -11.06 5.64 10.86
C ALA A 56 -10.14 5.24 9.69
N VAL A 57 -9.29 4.24 9.90
CA VAL A 57 -8.34 3.76 8.88
C VAL A 57 -9.05 2.69 8.04
N THR A 58 -9.77 3.13 7.02
CA THR A 58 -10.68 2.31 6.21
C THR A 58 -10.24 2.17 4.76
N GLY A 59 -9.31 3.03 4.30
CA GLY A 59 -9.00 3.17 2.88
C GLY A 59 -10.07 3.93 2.09
N ILE A 60 -11.10 4.49 2.75
CA ILE A 60 -12.17 5.28 2.14
C ILE A 60 -11.99 6.73 2.58
N ALA A 61 -11.81 7.64 1.63
CA ALA A 61 -11.69 9.08 1.90
C ALA A 61 -13.08 9.68 2.14
N ASP A 62 -13.56 9.57 3.36
CA ASP A 62 -14.80 10.17 3.82
C ASP A 62 -14.62 11.65 4.22
N VAL A 63 -15.71 12.26 4.70
CA VAL A 63 -15.69 13.62 5.23
C VAL A 63 -14.73 13.76 6.40
N GLY A 64 -14.66 12.74 7.26
CA GLY A 64 -13.74 12.70 8.41
C GLY A 64 -12.27 12.75 7.98
N THR A 65 -11.91 12.00 6.95
CA THR A 65 -10.56 12.01 6.35
C THR A 65 -10.22 13.39 5.80
N THR A 66 -11.14 14.01 5.04
CA THR A 66 -10.92 15.33 4.46
C THR A 66 -10.74 16.39 5.54
N LEU A 67 -11.58 16.39 6.57
CA LEU A 67 -11.48 17.32 7.71
C LEU A 67 -10.17 17.12 8.50
N ALA A 68 -9.73 15.88 8.66
CA ALA A 68 -8.45 15.60 9.33
C ALA A 68 -7.26 16.15 8.54
N ILE A 69 -7.27 16.04 7.20
CA ILE A 69 -6.28 16.69 6.34
C ILE A 69 -6.29 18.21 6.52
N GLU A 70 -7.48 18.84 6.49
CA GLU A 70 -7.62 20.28 6.68
C GLU A 70 -7.10 20.72 8.06
N ASN A 71 -7.46 19.99 9.10
CA ASN A 71 -6.98 20.26 10.45
C ASN A 71 -5.45 20.16 10.56
N TYR A 72 -4.86 19.15 9.93
CA TYR A 72 -3.41 19.02 9.88
C TYR A 72 -2.77 20.19 9.13
N GLN A 73 -3.27 20.52 7.95
CA GLN A 73 -2.79 21.63 7.13
C GLN A 73 -2.89 22.96 7.86
N ALA A 74 -4.03 23.25 8.52
CA ALA A 74 -4.24 24.48 9.26
C ALA A 74 -3.42 24.55 10.55
N ALA A 75 -3.48 23.49 11.39
CA ALA A 75 -2.89 23.50 12.72
C ALA A 75 -1.36 23.35 12.70
N ILE A 76 -0.84 22.44 11.87
CA ILE A 76 0.58 22.09 11.84
C ILE A 76 1.31 22.86 10.75
N MET A 77 0.79 22.87 9.53
CA MET A 77 1.46 23.52 8.40
C MET A 77 1.15 25.00 8.27
N LYS A 78 0.18 25.51 9.07
CA LYS A 78 -0.25 26.92 9.04
C LYS A 78 -0.79 27.34 7.67
N MET A 79 -1.36 26.41 6.94
CA MET A 79 -2.01 26.73 5.65
C MET A 79 -3.33 27.44 5.86
N ASN A 80 -3.56 28.52 5.10
CA ASN A 80 -4.79 29.29 5.14
C ASN A 80 -5.15 29.83 3.74
N PRO A 81 -6.22 29.34 3.09
CA PRO A 81 -7.08 28.22 3.52
C PRO A 81 -6.40 26.85 3.35
N PRO A 82 -6.76 25.85 4.16
CA PRO A 82 -6.34 24.49 3.94
C PRO A 82 -7.04 23.91 2.70
N THR A 83 -6.37 23.03 1.99
CA THR A 83 -6.90 22.44 0.74
C THR A 83 -7.77 21.21 0.97
N GLY A 84 -7.59 20.51 2.08
CA GLY A 84 -8.24 19.23 2.37
C GLY A 84 -7.77 18.11 1.45
N ARG A 85 -6.58 18.27 0.81
CA ARG A 85 -6.05 17.36 -0.18
C ARG A 85 -4.55 17.13 0.04
N VAL A 86 -4.11 15.92 -0.21
CA VAL A 86 -2.72 15.50 -0.21
C VAL A 86 -2.39 14.95 -1.59
N ASP A 87 -1.48 15.58 -2.30
CA ASP A 87 -0.98 15.06 -3.59
C ASP A 87 0.36 14.33 -3.39
N PRO A 88 0.68 13.34 -4.24
CA PRO A 88 2.00 12.73 -4.26
C PRO A 88 3.08 13.79 -4.41
N GLY A 89 4.14 13.70 -3.60
CA GLY A 89 5.25 14.67 -3.63
C GLY A 89 4.90 16.09 -3.17
N SER A 90 3.70 16.33 -2.62
CA SER A 90 3.32 17.64 -2.10
C SER A 90 3.98 17.94 -0.75
N ALA A 91 4.02 19.23 -0.40
CA ALA A 91 4.49 19.66 0.92
C ALA A 91 3.68 19.00 2.06
N THR A 92 2.36 18.81 1.87
CA THR A 92 1.51 18.13 2.86
C THR A 92 1.91 16.67 3.01
N TYR A 93 2.17 15.97 1.90
CA TYR A 93 2.64 14.59 1.96
C TYR A 93 3.98 14.49 2.70
N TYR A 94 4.96 15.31 2.34
CA TYR A 94 6.27 15.29 3.01
C TYR A 94 6.18 15.65 4.48
N ALA A 95 5.33 16.59 4.86
CA ALA A 95 5.12 16.96 6.26
C ALA A 95 4.47 15.83 7.07
N LEU A 96 3.52 15.11 6.49
CA LEU A 96 2.92 13.92 7.09
C LEU A 96 3.92 12.76 7.18
N ALA A 97 4.69 12.54 6.13
CA ALA A 97 5.67 11.47 6.01
C ALA A 97 6.94 11.71 6.84
N ALA A 98 7.30 12.98 7.09
CA ALA A 98 8.48 13.34 7.87
C ALA A 98 8.34 12.85 9.31
N ARG A 99 9.34 12.11 9.81
CA ARG A 99 9.40 11.74 11.23
C ARG A 99 9.85 12.94 12.07
N PRO A 100 9.17 13.25 13.19
CA PRO A 100 9.77 14.12 14.19
C PRO A 100 10.98 13.41 14.81
N LEU A 101 12.04 14.13 15.03
CA LEU A 101 13.25 13.67 15.75
C LEU A 101 12.98 13.50 17.26
N VAL A 102 11.86 12.96 17.69
CA VAL A 102 11.56 12.85 19.13
C VAL A 102 10.93 11.49 19.44
N ASP A 103 11.59 10.80 20.37
CA ASP A 103 11.26 9.63 21.16
C ASP A 103 11.41 8.23 20.53
N ALA A 104 12.44 7.54 21.06
CA ALA A 104 12.72 6.14 20.81
C ALA A 104 11.54 5.17 21.15
N GLN A 105 10.53 5.63 21.89
CA GLN A 105 9.32 4.84 22.17
C GLN A 105 8.28 4.91 21.06
N ALA A 106 8.28 5.97 20.24
CA ALA A 106 7.46 6.03 19.03
C ALA A 106 8.02 5.13 17.91
N LEU A 107 9.31 4.77 17.97
CA LEU A 107 9.94 3.84 17.03
C LEU A 107 9.33 2.43 17.09
N ALA A 108 8.78 1.98 18.21
CA ALA A 108 8.20 0.64 18.35
C ALA A 108 6.89 0.46 17.57
N ILE A 109 6.16 1.54 17.27
CA ILE A 109 4.89 1.48 16.51
C ILE A 109 5.14 1.65 15.00
N VAL A 110 6.21 2.33 14.62
CA VAL A 110 6.59 2.55 13.21
C VAL A 110 7.40 1.39 12.63
N GLY A 111 7.82 0.42 13.45
CA GLY A 111 8.43 -0.83 13.01
C GLY A 111 7.52 -1.73 12.15
N HIS A 112 6.22 -1.39 12.05
CA HIS A 112 5.29 -2.15 11.20
C HIS A 112 5.27 -1.70 9.72
N TYR A 113 5.76 -0.50 9.40
CA TYR A 113 5.84 -0.03 8.03
C TYR A 113 7.32 -0.02 7.60
N GLY A 114 7.71 -0.99 6.77
CA GLY A 114 9.08 -1.14 6.25
C GLY A 114 9.80 -2.42 6.68
N GLU A 115 9.27 -3.16 7.65
CA GLU A 115 9.76 -4.49 8.00
C GLU A 115 8.76 -5.55 7.52
N LEU A 116 9.21 -6.39 6.61
CA LEU A 116 8.44 -7.56 6.21
C LEU A 116 8.47 -8.59 7.34
N PRO A 117 7.30 -9.06 7.82
CA PRO A 117 7.27 -10.12 8.82
C PRO A 117 7.97 -11.39 8.29
N PRO A 118 8.81 -12.07 9.08
CA PRO A 118 9.48 -13.29 8.64
C PRO A 118 8.56 -14.32 7.97
N PRO A 119 7.34 -14.60 8.47
CA PRO A 119 6.42 -15.53 7.80
C PRO A 119 5.99 -15.09 6.39
N VAL A 120 5.97 -13.78 6.11
CA VAL A 120 5.64 -13.24 4.77
C VAL A 120 6.81 -13.45 3.81
N ILE A 121 8.03 -13.21 4.28
CA ILE A 121 9.25 -13.47 3.51
C ILE A 121 9.36 -14.96 3.16
N GLU A 122 9.24 -15.84 4.16
CA GLU A 122 9.27 -17.29 3.99
C GLU A 122 8.21 -17.79 3.01
N ALA A 123 7.00 -17.23 3.09
CA ALA A 123 5.89 -17.56 2.19
C ALA A 123 6.19 -17.15 0.73
N ALA A 124 6.74 -15.94 0.52
CA ALA A 124 7.11 -15.47 -0.81
C ALA A 124 8.23 -16.31 -1.43
N GLU A 125 9.27 -16.62 -0.66
CA GLU A 125 10.38 -17.46 -1.12
C GLU A 125 9.96 -18.91 -1.40
N ALA A 126 9.08 -19.47 -0.57
CA ALA A 126 8.50 -20.80 -0.81
C ALA A 126 7.65 -20.83 -2.09
N SER A 127 6.84 -19.78 -2.30
CA SER A 127 6.04 -19.62 -3.52
C SER A 127 6.93 -19.49 -4.76
N GLN A 128 8.01 -18.69 -4.70
CA GLN A 128 8.97 -18.60 -5.81
C GLN A 128 9.61 -19.94 -6.15
N LYS A 129 10.04 -20.71 -5.16
CA LYS A 129 10.62 -22.05 -5.38
C LYS A 129 9.65 -22.98 -6.09
N ARG A 130 8.36 -22.88 -5.80
CA ARG A 130 7.34 -23.76 -6.34
C ARG A 130 6.81 -23.31 -7.70
N TRP A 131 6.58 -22.01 -7.86
CA TRP A 131 5.83 -21.45 -8.98
C TRP A 131 6.69 -20.59 -9.91
N SER A 132 7.92 -20.30 -9.55
CA SER A 132 8.85 -19.41 -10.29
C SER A 132 8.35 -17.96 -10.44
N VAL A 133 7.43 -17.53 -9.60
CA VAL A 133 7.04 -16.11 -9.49
C VAL A 133 8.06 -15.42 -8.61
N PRO A 134 8.71 -14.33 -9.04
CA PRO A 134 9.78 -13.69 -8.27
C PRO A 134 9.29 -13.24 -6.87
N ALA A 135 9.99 -13.68 -5.81
CA ALA A 135 9.64 -13.29 -4.43
C ALA A 135 9.61 -11.76 -4.23
N PRO A 136 10.52 -10.96 -4.80
CA PRO A 136 10.46 -9.51 -4.73
C PRO A 136 9.12 -8.95 -5.23
N VAL A 137 8.59 -9.50 -6.32
CA VAL A 137 7.30 -9.06 -6.90
C VAL A 137 6.14 -9.45 -5.97
N SER A 138 6.11 -10.70 -5.49
CA SER A 138 5.06 -11.16 -4.57
C SER A 138 5.05 -10.36 -3.27
N LEU A 139 6.24 -10.00 -2.76
CA LEU A 139 6.37 -9.13 -1.58
C LEU A 139 5.89 -7.71 -1.87
N ALA A 140 6.25 -7.14 -3.02
CA ALA A 140 5.77 -5.82 -3.42
C ALA A 140 4.25 -5.79 -3.61
N GLN A 141 3.66 -6.84 -4.19
CA GLN A 141 2.22 -6.99 -4.29
C GLN A 141 1.56 -7.11 -2.91
N TRP A 142 2.14 -7.89 -2.00
CA TRP A 142 1.64 -7.96 -0.62
C TRP A 142 1.60 -6.58 0.05
N VAL A 143 2.64 -5.76 -0.16
CA VAL A 143 2.67 -4.37 0.35
C VAL A 143 1.56 -3.53 -0.26
N VAL A 144 1.42 -3.55 -1.58
CA VAL A 144 0.48 -2.68 -2.32
C VAL A 144 -0.97 -3.10 -2.10
N GLU A 145 -1.25 -4.40 -2.19
CA GLU A 145 -2.63 -4.93 -2.13
C GLU A 145 -3.19 -4.95 -0.70
N SER A 146 -2.35 -5.24 0.28
CA SER A 146 -2.81 -5.40 1.67
C SER A 146 -2.38 -4.28 2.61
N ALA A 147 -1.75 -3.22 2.10
CA ALA A 147 -1.18 -2.18 2.95
C ALA A 147 -0.35 -2.78 4.11
N TRP A 148 0.67 -3.58 3.77
CA TRP A 148 1.52 -4.29 4.74
C TRP A 148 0.75 -5.29 5.61
N GLY A 149 -0.27 -5.93 5.07
CA GLY A 149 -1.11 -6.88 5.78
C GLY A 149 -2.22 -6.25 6.64
N ALA A 150 -2.31 -4.93 6.70
CA ALA A 150 -3.30 -4.22 7.50
C ALA A 150 -4.69 -4.16 6.85
N SER A 151 -4.77 -4.30 5.53
CA SER A 151 -6.00 -4.21 4.74
C SER A 151 -6.30 -5.55 4.05
N MET A 152 -6.77 -6.51 4.83
CA MET A 152 -7.27 -7.79 4.31
C MET A 152 -8.72 -7.98 4.74
N PRO A 153 -9.54 -8.72 3.97
CA PRO A 153 -10.85 -9.14 4.46
C PRO A 153 -10.71 -9.86 5.81
N SER A 154 -11.43 -9.41 6.82
CA SER A 154 -11.24 -9.86 8.20
C SER A 154 -11.29 -11.39 8.34
N GLY A 155 -10.26 -11.99 8.94
CA GLY A 155 -10.16 -13.43 9.16
C GLY A 155 -9.87 -14.27 7.91
N SER A 156 -9.53 -13.63 6.77
CA SER A 156 -9.33 -14.35 5.50
C SER A 156 -7.90 -14.82 5.25
N ASN A 157 -6.88 -14.25 5.89
CA ASN A 157 -5.47 -14.40 5.52
C ASN A 157 -5.20 -14.15 4.03
N ASN A 158 -5.96 -13.24 3.40
CA ASN A 158 -5.98 -13.03 1.94
C ASN A 158 -5.46 -11.63 1.57
N PRO A 159 -4.14 -11.45 1.53
CA PRO A 159 -3.54 -10.13 1.25
C PRO A 159 -3.66 -9.71 -0.22
N PHE A 160 -3.98 -10.65 -1.11
CA PHE A 160 -4.04 -10.42 -2.55
C PHE A 160 -5.47 -10.19 -3.09
N GLY A 161 -6.47 -10.18 -2.21
CA GLY A 161 -7.86 -9.99 -2.62
C GLY A 161 -8.38 -11.09 -3.56
N ILE A 162 -7.88 -12.32 -3.44
CA ILE A 162 -8.30 -13.44 -4.29
C ILE A 162 -9.77 -13.76 -4.01
N LYS A 163 -10.59 -13.69 -5.07
CA LYS A 163 -12.02 -14.02 -4.98
C LYS A 163 -12.21 -15.53 -4.76
N ALA A 164 -13.21 -15.87 -3.95
CA ALA A 164 -13.61 -17.25 -3.77
C ALA A 164 -14.41 -17.73 -4.98
N VAL A 165 -14.15 -18.96 -5.40
CA VAL A 165 -15.03 -19.69 -6.32
C VAL A 165 -15.99 -20.57 -5.54
N GLU A 166 -16.98 -21.16 -6.24
CA GLU A 166 -17.98 -22.02 -5.63
C GLU A 166 -17.33 -23.14 -4.80
N ASN A 167 -17.90 -23.39 -3.63
CA ASN A 167 -17.46 -24.41 -2.66
C ASN A 167 -16.10 -24.11 -1.95
N GLN A 168 -15.55 -22.90 -2.07
CA GLN A 168 -14.38 -22.50 -1.27
C GLN A 168 -14.81 -21.76 0.00
N PRO A 169 -14.04 -21.90 1.10
CA PRO A 169 -14.22 -21.05 2.28
C PRO A 169 -14.10 -19.58 1.88
N ALA A 170 -15.09 -18.79 2.27
CA ALA A 170 -15.15 -17.38 1.88
C ALA A 170 -15.64 -16.48 3.00
N VAL A 171 -15.22 -15.23 2.96
CA VAL A 171 -15.74 -14.12 3.73
C VAL A 171 -16.29 -13.06 2.77
N GLU A 172 -17.45 -12.51 3.11
CA GLU A 172 -18.00 -11.38 2.38
C GLU A 172 -17.36 -10.08 2.90
N SER A 173 -16.94 -9.23 1.97
CA SER A 173 -16.41 -7.91 2.30
C SER A 173 -16.82 -6.91 1.23
N GLU A 174 -17.04 -5.67 1.65
CA GLU A 174 -17.23 -4.58 0.70
C GLU A 174 -15.93 -4.31 -0.05
N THR A 175 -16.07 -4.08 -1.34
CA THR A 175 -14.97 -3.67 -2.24
C THR A 175 -15.49 -2.63 -3.21
N HIS A 176 -14.58 -1.86 -3.79
CA HIS A 176 -14.91 -0.87 -4.80
C HIS A 176 -14.49 -1.38 -6.17
N GLU A 177 -15.42 -1.30 -7.12
CA GLU A 177 -15.14 -1.61 -8.52
C GLU A 177 -15.50 -0.42 -9.39
N VAL A 178 -14.75 -0.24 -10.47
CA VAL A 178 -15.06 0.81 -11.46
C VAL A 178 -15.88 0.19 -12.58
N VAL A 179 -17.14 0.59 -12.66
CA VAL A 179 -18.07 0.16 -13.71
C VAL A 179 -18.46 1.39 -14.53
N ASN A 180 -18.16 1.38 -15.83
CA ASN A 180 -18.43 2.50 -16.75
C ASN A 180 -17.84 3.86 -16.30
N GLY A 181 -16.68 3.84 -15.61
CA GLY A 181 -16.02 5.04 -15.10
C GLY A 181 -16.53 5.54 -13.75
N GLU A 182 -17.53 4.88 -13.16
CA GLU A 182 -18.05 5.19 -11.83
C GLU A 182 -17.56 4.17 -10.81
N THR A 183 -17.11 4.63 -9.66
CA THR A 183 -16.74 3.75 -8.54
C THR A 183 -17.99 3.33 -7.80
N ILE A 184 -18.29 2.05 -7.81
CA ILE A 184 -19.41 1.46 -7.06
C ILE A 184 -18.90 0.57 -5.93
N THR A 185 -19.60 0.57 -4.81
CA THR A 185 -19.33 -0.36 -3.71
C THR A 185 -20.16 -1.62 -3.95
N ILE A 186 -19.48 -2.75 -3.96
CA ILE A 186 -20.12 -4.07 -4.06
C ILE A 186 -19.67 -4.96 -2.91
N THR A 187 -20.52 -5.90 -2.54
CA THR A 187 -20.12 -7.01 -1.66
C THR A 187 -19.56 -8.14 -2.50
N ALA A 188 -18.35 -8.56 -2.22
CA ALA A 188 -17.71 -9.66 -2.92
C ALA A 188 -17.27 -10.75 -1.94
N LYS A 189 -17.21 -12.00 -2.43
CA LYS A 189 -16.72 -13.15 -1.68
C LYS A 189 -15.22 -13.29 -1.91
N PHE A 190 -14.44 -13.12 -0.84
CA PHE A 190 -13.00 -13.31 -0.83
C PHE A 190 -12.67 -14.67 -0.24
N ARG A 191 -11.72 -15.37 -0.85
CA ARG A 191 -11.29 -16.68 -0.36
C ARG A 191 -10.65 -16.55 1.01
N VAL A 192 -10.97 -17.49 1.90
CA VAL A 192 -10.31 -17.63 3.20
C VAL A 192 -9.20 -18.67 3.07
N PHE A 193 -8.01 -18.30 3.53
CA PHE A 193 -6.85 -19.17 3.60
C PHE A 193 -6.55 -19.54 5.05
N LEU A 194 -6.01 -20.75 5.26
CA LEU A 194 -5.62 -21.21 6.60
C LEU A 194 -4.40 -20.45 7.14
N SER A 195 -3.57 -19.90 6.23
CA SER A 195 -2.37 -19.14 6.59
C SER A 195 -1.94 -18.19 5.46
N ILE A 196 -1.06 -17.25 5.79
CA ILE A 196 -0.37 -16.41 4.80
C ILE A 196 0.42 -17.26 3.79
N ALA A 197 1.05 -18.34 4.24
CA ALA A 197 1.79 -19.24 3.34
C ALA A 197 0.88 -19.87 2.27
N GLU A 198 -0.34 -20.28 2.63
CA GLU A 198 -1.32 -20.78 1.66
C GLU A 198 -1.77 -19.69 0.67
N ALA A 199 -1.94 -18.46 1.15
CA ALA A 199 -2.30 -17.34 0.27
C ALA A 199 -1.20 -17.03 -0.76
N PHE A 200 0.07 -17.03 -0.35
CA PHE A 200 1.20 -16.84 -1.26
C PHE A 200 1.36 -18.02 -2.25
N ASP A 201 1.13 -19.24 -1.79
CA ASP A 201 1.16 -20.42 -2.67
C ASP A 201 0.08 -20.34 -3.75
N GLU A 202 -1.14 -19.99 -3.38
CA GLU A 202 -2.25 -19.84 -4.33
C GLU A 202 -2.04 -18.65 -5.27
N HIS A 203 -1.53 -17.52 -4.77
CA HIS A 203 -1.16 -16.37 -5.59
C HIS A 203 -0.11 -16.74 -6.64
N GLY A 204 0.98 -17.43 -6.22
CA GLY A 204 1.99 -17.91 -7.13
C GLY A 204 1.44 -18.89 -8.17
N ARG A 205 0.59 -19.86 -7.73
CA ARG A 205 -0.10 -20.78 -8.62
C ARG A 205 -0.94 -20.05 -9.66
N LEU A 206 -1.69 -19.05 -9.25
CA LEU A 206 -2.58 -18.26 -10.12
C LEU A 206 -1.77 -17.53 -11.19
N LEU A 207 -0.68 -16.87 -10.84
CA LEU A 207 0.18 -16.18 -11.79
C LEU A 207 0.88 -17.17 -12.73
N ALA A 208 1.35 -18.31 -12.22
CA ALA A 208 2.07 -19.30 -13.03
C ALA A 208 1.18 -20.11 -13.98
N SER A 209 -0.11 -20.34 -13.61
CA SER A 209 -0.98 -21.25 -14.38
C SER A 209 -2.00 -20.55 -15.28
N SER A 210 -2.26 -19.26 -15.08
CA SER A 210 -3.21 -18.53 -15.89
C SER A 210 -2.56 -17.96 -17.16
N SER A 211 -3.20 -18.17 -18.30
CA SER A 211 -2.75 -17.63 -19.58
C SER A 211 -2.68 -16.09 -19.63
N HIS A 212 -3.41 -15.42 -18.73
CA HIS A 212 -3.37 -13.95 -18.62
C HIS A 212 -1.99 -13.43 -18.23
N TYR A 213 -1.21 -14.21 -17.47
CA TYR A 213 0.11 -13.80 -16.97
C TYR A 213 1.29 -14.41 -17.74
N THR A 214 1.05 -14.99 -18.92
CA THR A 214 2.09 -15.61 -19.72
C THR A 214 3.25 -14.66 -20.01
N THR A 215 2.97 -13.40 -20.35
CA THR A 215 4.00 -12.39 -20.61
C THR A 215 4.83 -12.10 -19.35
N ALA A 216 4.19 -11.99 -18.19
CA ALA A 216 4.90 -11.80 -16.93
C ALA A 216 5.77 -13.03 -16.60
N MET A 217 5.25 -14.24 -16.75
CA MET A 217 6.00 -15.48 -16.50
C MET A 217 7.20 -15.68 -17.43
N GLN A 218 7.19 -15.08 -18.62
CA GLN A 218 8.38 -15.05 -19.51
C GLN A 218 9.50 -14.17 -18.93
N GLN A 219 9.17 -13.29 -17.99
CA GLN A 219 10.12 -12.39 -17.30
C GLN A 219 10.49 -12.86 -15.88
N LYS A 220 10.24 -14.12 -15.53
CA LYS A 220 10.43 -14.66 -14.17
C LYS A 220 11.84 -14.46 -13.58
N ASP A 221 12.85 -14.29 -14.43
CA ASP A 221 14.23 -14.07 -14.01
C ASP A 221 14.57 -12.56 -13.89
N ASN A 222 13.63 -11.67 -14.19
CA ASN A 222 13.77 -10.22 -14.09
C ASN A 222 12.56 -9.63 -13.35
N PRO A 223 12.65 -9.40 -12.03
CA PRO A 223 11.53 -8.90 -11.21
C PRO A 223 10.94 -7.58 -11.72
N GLU A 224 11.75 -6.65 -12.21
CA GLU A 224 11.25 -5.37 -12.72
C GLU A 224 10.45 -5.55 -14.01
N ALA A 225 10.95 -6.33 -14.95
CA ALA A 225 10.21 -6.63 -16.18
C ALA A 225 8.95 -7.47 -15.92
N PHE A 226 8.99 -8.36 -14.91
CA PHE A 226 7.81 -9.07 -14.45
C PHE A 226 6.75 -8.11 -13.91
N ALA A 227 7.15 -7.15 -13.06
CA ALA A 227 6.26 -6.14 -12.50
C ALA A 227 5.62 -5.27 -13.60
N ASP A 228 6.40 -4.83 -14.59
CA ASP A 228 5.87 -4.07 -15.73
C ASP A 228 4.82 -4.86 -16.51
N ALA A 229 5.04 -6.17 -16.71
CA ALA A 229 4.11 -7.04 -17.44
C ALA A 229 2.80 -7.34 -16.68
N LEU A 230 2.71 -7.00 -15.39
CA LEU A 230 1.47 -7.09 -14.62
C LEU A 230 0.55 -5.87 -14.83
N THR A 231 1.07 -4.76 -15.37
CA THR A 231 0.29 -3.54 -15.61
C THR A 231 -0.80 -3.80 -16.65
N GLY A 232 -2.03 -3.42 -16.32
CA GLY A 232 -3.20 -3.62 -17.19
C GLY A 232 -3.72 -5.05 -17.26
N VAL A 233 -3.04 -6.00 -16.58
CA VAL A 233 -3.42 -7.43 -16.55
C VAL A 233 -3.81 -7.86 -15.14
N TYR A 234 -2.97 -7.59 -14.16
CA TYR A 234 -3.25 -7.87 -12.75
C TYR A 234 -4.10 -6.75 -12.14
N ALA A 235 -3.75 -5.52 -12.42
CA ALA A 235 -4.49 -4.33 -12.01
C ALA A 235 -4.72 -3.40 -13.21
N THR A 236 -5.86 -2.71 -13.22
CA THR A 236 -6.20 -1.71 -14.26
C THR A 236 -5.46 -0.39 -14.10
N ASP A 237 -4.74 -0.21 -13.01
CA ASP A 237 -3.91 0.94 -12.73
C ASP A 237 -2.74 1.03 -13.73
N PRO A 238 -2.63 2.09 -14.54
CA PRO A 238 -1.57 2.24 -15.54
C PRO A 238 -0.17 2.33 -14.91
N ASP A 239 -0.08 2.71 -13.64
CA ASP A 239 1.18 2.87 -12.90
C ASP A 239 1.52 1.65 -12.04
N TYR A 240 0.79 0.54 -12.17
CA TYR A 240 0.92 -0.60 -11.27
C TYR A 240 2.34 -1.18 -11.21
N GLY A 241 2.93 -1.47 -12.36
CA GLY A 241 4.31 -1.98 -12.43
C GLY A 241 5.34 -1.01 -11.85
N MET A 242 5.15 0.29 -12.08
CA MET A 242 6.00 1.33 -11.50
C MET A 242 5.89 1.34 -9.97
N LYS A 243 4.69 1.18 -9.40
CA LYS A 243 4.47 1.07 -7.96
C LYS A 243 5.19 -0.13 -7.37
N LEU A 244 5.09 -1.30 -8.00
CA LEU A 244 5.78 -2.50 -7.56
C LEU A 244 7.30 -2.32 -7.59
N LYS A 245 7.85 -1.78 -8.68
CA LYS A 245 9.29 -1.49 -8.80
C LYS A 245 9.75 -0.52 -7.73
N TRP A 246 8.98 0.53 -7.49
CA TRP A 246 9.29 1.49 -6.43
C TRP A 246 9.36 0.79 -5.06
N VAL A 247 8.37 -0.07 -4.74
CA VAL A 247 8.37 -0.83 -3.48
C VAL A 247 9.58 -1.76 -3.41
N MET A 248 9.88 -2.49 -4.49
CA MET A 248 11.03 -3.39 -4.52
C MET A 248 12.35 -2.66 -4.24
N GLN A 249 12.57 -1.51 -4.86
CA GLN A 249 13.79 -0.71 -4.71
C GLN A 249 13.89 -0.07 -3.32
N ASN A 250 12.82 0.58 -2.84
CA ASN A 250 12.86 1.33 -1.59
C ASN A 250 12.92 0.44 -0.34
N TYR A 251 12.43 -0.79 -0.43
CA TYR A 251 12.50 -1.76 0.67
C TYR A 251 13.52 -2.87 0.42
N ASN A 252 14.36 -2.71 -0.62
CA ASN A 252 15.45 -3.62 -0.96
C ASN A 252 14.99 -5.09 -1.10
N LEU A 253 13.79 -5.27 -1.69
CA LEU A 253 13.15 -6.59 -1.78
C LEU A 253 13.88 -7.54 -2.72
N GLU A 254 14.71 -7.03 -3.62
CA GLU A 254 15.51 -7.84 -4.55
C GLU A 254 16.57 -8.71 -3.84
N THR A 255 16.75 -8.54 -2.54
CA THR A 255 17.61 -9.40 -1.73
C THR A 255 16.98 -10.75 -1.40
N TYR A 256 15.66 -10.86 -1.54
CA TYR A 256 14.90 -12.07 -1.27
C TYR A 256 14.78 -12.97 -2.52
N GLY A 257 14.72 -14.28 -2.32
CA GLY A 257 14.54 -15.26 -3.40
C GLY A 257 15.77 -15.50 -4.26
N ARG A 258 16.95 -15.10 -3.82
CA ARG A 258 18.24 -15.38 -4.49
C ARG A 258 18.77 -16.75 -4.17
#